data_cdcdd3afd2f30206769144fcd6fb3ec8
#
_entry.id   cdcdd3afd2f30206769144fcd6fb3ec8
#
_cell.length_a   1.000
_cell.length_b   1.000
_cell.length_c   1.000
_cell.angle_alpha   90.00
_cell.angle_beta   90.00
_cell.angle_gamma   90.00
#
_symmetry.space_group_name_H-M   'P 1'
#
loop_
_entity.id
_entity.type
_entity.pdbx_description
1 polymer ?
#
loop_
_entity_poly.entity_id
_entity_poly.type
_entity_poly.pdbx_seq_one_letter_code
_entity_poly.pdbx_strand_id
1 'polypeptide(L)'
;MGHGFLTSRTIGRAVVLMVLGAAAVVAAAWPLVYEVDGVSMAPGLVPGDRVTSRWFPFRDRLRPPRRFERWVLATADGAAAIKRVVGLPGERVSIAAGELAIDGTTVLKVPRLLAAVGVPVAGSPPSAAGCWSMPPWEILDDMACDAGKSVVLLPVQDVGFAAVVTVEAPAGGAVRGRATVGRTVVTWRLAAGRQAIVAGRLDGHVVAAAWRLPAAAAAPTERSCLPPEPPSRWSAAVPWTEADSAPGQSPPLALTIEPAAGVATRIERVDLWRDVLLRPAADGITAWHLAADTVFALGDHPAASRDSRHWGPVPLTALRHRVGSTAFVDH
;
A
#
# COMPACT_ATOMS: atom_id res chain seq x y z
N MET A 1 -24.25 -8.79 -65.59
CA MET A 1 -23.43 -8.95 -64.35
C MET A 1 -22.36 -7.87 -64.38
N GLY A 2 -22.59 -6.76 -63.70
CA GLY A 2 -21.66 -5.62 -63.65
C GLY A 2 -20.70 -5.79 -62.48
N HIS A 3 -19.47 -6.13 -62.75
CA HIS A 3 -18.41 -6.07 -61.75
C HIS A 3 -17.96 -4.60 -61.62
N GLY A 4 -18.44 -3.93 -60.57
CA GLY A 4 -17.96 -2.59 -60.22
C GLY A 4 -16.51 -2.65 -59.75
N PHE A 5 -15.54 -2.34 -60.64
CA PHE A 5 -14.14 -2.14 -60.27
C PHE A 5 -14.00 -0.88 -59.39
N LEU A 6 -13.63 -1.06 -58.13
CA LEU A 6 -13.23 0.04 -57.27
C LEU A 6 -12.05 0.76 -57.92
N THR A 7 -12.17 2.06 -58.20
CA THR A 7 -11.12 2.86 -58.81
C THR A 7 -9.93 2.97 -57.86
N SER A 8 -8.70 3.03 -58.40
CA SER A 8 -7.44 3.16 -57.61
C SER A 8 -7.49 4.32 -56.57
N ARG A 9 -8.23 5.41 -56.89
CA ARG A 9 -8.48 6.56 -55.99
C ARG A 9 -9.36 6.19 -54.79
N THR A 10 -10.32 5.29 -54.98
CA THR A 10 -11.21 4.84 -53.87
C THR A 10 -10.45 3.90 -52.95
N ILE A 11 -9.60 3.02 -53.46
CA ILE A 11 -8.75 2.15 -52.67
C ILE A 11 -7.71 2.97 -51.89
N GLY A 12 -7.07 3.96 -52.53
CA GLY A 12 -6.12 4.86 -51.83
C GLY A 12 -6.74 5.63 -50.69
N ARG A 13 -7.98 6.16 -50.87
CA ARG A 13 -8.71 6.85 -49.78
C ARG A 13 -9.08 5.92 -48.63
N ALA A 14 -9.49 4.69 -48.93
CA ALA A 14 -9.82 3.69 -47.92
C ALA A 14 -8.58 3.28 -47.09
N VAL A 15 -7.42 3.11 -47.74
CA VAL A 15 -6.16 2.83 -47.05
C VAL A 15 -5.73 3.99 -46.18
N VAL A 16 -5.81 5.24 -46.65
CA VAL A 16 -5.48 6.43 -45.84
C VAL A 16 -6.40 6.54 -44.59
N LEU A 17 -7.70 6.34 -44.77
CA LEU A 17 -8.65 6.36 -43.66
C LEU A 17 -8.37 5.24 -42.65
N MET A 18 -8.01 4.06 -43.14
CA MET A 18 -7.64 2.93 -42.27
C MET A 18 -6.37 3.22 -41.45
N VAL A 19 -5.34 3.79 -42.10
CA VAL A 19 -4.09 4.16 -41.44
C VAL A 19 -4.33 5.28 -40.39
N LEU A 20 -5.11 6.30 -40.75
CA LEU A 20 -5.48 7.38 -39.80
C LEU A 20 -6.31 6.83 -38.66
N GLY A 21 -7.25 5.94 -38.89
CA GLY A 21 -8.02 5.25 -37.87
C GLY A 21 -7.14 4.41 -36.94
N ALA A 22 -6.22 3.63 -37.51
CA ALA A 22 -5.26 2.87 -36.70
C ALA A 22 -4.35 3.76 -35.85
N ALA A 23 -3.84 4.86 -36.43
CA ALA A 23 -3.02 5.82 -35.70
C ALA A 23 -3.81 6.49 -34.57
N ALA A 24 -5.07 6.86 -34.79
CA ALA A 24 -5.94 7.42 -33.76
C ALA A 24 -6.21 6.42 -32.63
N VAL A 25 -6.42 5.13 -32.95
CA VAL A 25 -6.58 4.08 -31.94
C VAL A 25 -5.32 3.89 -31.13
N VAL A 26 -4.14 3.87 -31.78
CA VAL A 26 -2.85 3.76 -31.09
C VAL A 26 -2.63 4.96 -30.17
N ALA A 27 -2.88 6.18 -30.65
CA ALA A 27 -2.76 7.40 -29.85
C ALA A 27 -3.71 7.39 -28.63
N ALA A 28 -4.96 6.98 -28.85
CA ALA A 28 -5.94 6.87 -27.75
C ALA A 28 -5.64 5.74 -26.76
N ALA A 29 -4.90 4.72 -27.19
CA ALA A 29 -4.50 3.59 -26.35
C ALA A 29 -3.23 3.87 -25.54
N TRP A 30 -2.43 4.88 -25.96
CA TRP A 30 -1.13 5.17 -25.34
C TRP A 30 -1.28 5.64 -23.88
N PRO A 31 -0.46 5.13 -22.94
CA PRO A 31 -0.51 5.57 -21.56
C PRO A 31 -0.13 7.05 -21.44
N LEU A 32 -0.90 7.77 -20.64
CA LEU A 32 -0.56 9.15 -20.27
C LEU A 32 0.45 9.13 -19.12
N VAL A 33 1.40 10.03 -19.15
CA VAL A 33 2.43 10.19 -18.10
C VAL A 33 2.09 11.42 -17.28
N TYR A 34 2.16 11.28 -15.96
CA TYR A 34 1.98 12.35 -14.99
C TYR A 34 3.23 12.42 -14.11
N GLU A 35 3.73 13.61 -13.87
CA GLU A 35 4.78 13.86 -12.88
C GLU A 35 4.14 14.16 -11.52
N VAL A 36 4.75 13.68 -10.47
CA VAL A 36 4.28 13.86 -9.09
C VAL A 36 4.95 15.10 -8.51
N ASP A 37 4.16 16.13 -8.18
CA ASP A 37 4.68 17.37 -7.62
C ASP A 37 4.63 17.43 -6.10
N GLY A 38 3.69 16.69 -5.48
CA GLY A 38 3.39 16.78 -4.07
C GLY A 38 3.71 15.52 -3.29
N VAL A 39 3.80 15.65 -1.96
CA VAL A 39 4.09 14.55 -1.02
C VAL A 39 2.84 13.80 -0.55
N SER A 40 1.66 14.12 -1.06
CA SER A 40 0.39 13.58 -0.55
C SER A 40 0.23 12.05 -0.73
N MET A 41 1.09 11.43 -1.54
CA MET A 41 1.11 9.98 -1.79
C MET A 41 2.40 9.31 -1.29
N ALA A 42 3.19 10.04 -0.46
CA ALA A 42 4.37 9.45 0.19
C ALA A 42 3.95 8.38 1.23
N PRO A 43 4.82 7.39 1.51
CA PRO A 43 6.15 7.19 0.93
C PRO A 43 6.14 6.55 -0.47
N GLY A 44 5.01 6.01 -0.91
CA GLY A 44 4.91 5.24 -2.15
C GLY A 44 5.11 6.05 -3.45
N LEU A 45 4.81 7.36 -3.43
CA LEU A 45 5.11 8.31 -4.50
C LEU A 45 5.63 9.58 -3.89
N VAL A 46 6.74 10.10 -4.41
CA VAL A 46 7.38 11.34 -3.96
C VAL A 46 7.53 12.31 -5.13
N PRO A 47 7.76 13.60 -4.88
CA PRO A 47 7.98 14.58 -5.94
C PRO A 47 9.08 14.14 -6.92
N GLY A 48 8.83 14.35 -8.21
CA GLY A 48 9.69 13.90 -9.31
C GLY A 48 9.36 12.52 -9.87
N ASP A 49 8.67 11.66 -9.13
CA ASP A 49 8.26 10.36 -9.68
C ASP A 49 7.33 10.54 -10.88
N ARG A 50 7.39 9.59 -11.82
CA ARG A 50 6.51 9.55 -12.98
C ARG A 50 5.55 8.39 -12.86
N VAL A 51 4.27 8.66 -12.96
CA VAL A 51 3.22 7.65 -13.01
C VAL A 51 2.58 7.62 -14.39
N THR A 52 2.29 6.43 -14.87
CA THR A 52 1.58 6.26 -16.13
C THR A 52 0.14 5.83 -15.88
N SER A 53 -0.77 6.29 -16.74
CA SER A 53 -2.09 5.66 -16.82
C SER A 53 -1.94 4.22 -17.33
N ARG A 54 -2.96 3.39 -17.18
CA ARG A 54 -2.98 2.09 -17.88
C ARG A 54 -3.10 2.27 -19.37
N TRP A 55 -2.69 1.25 -20.13
CA TRP A 55 -3.01 1.14 -21.55
C TRP A 55 -4.54 1.23 -21.74
N PHE A 56 -4.97 1.91 -22.79
CA PHE A 56 -6.38 2.22 -23.06
C PHE A 56 -7.05 3.00 -21.91
N PRO A 57 -6.55 4.21 -21.56
CA PRO A 57 -7.02 4.99 -20.42
C PRO A 57 -8.52 5.33 -20.50
N PHE A 58 -9.11 5.39 -21.71
CA PHE A 58 -10.55 5.57 -21.88
C PHE A 58 -11.41 4.44 -21.29
N ARG A 59 -10.85 3.22 -21.17
CA ARG A 59 -11.54 2.08 -20.55
C ARG A 59 -11.68 2.22 -19.04
N ASP A 60 -10.87 3.03 -18.41
CA ASP A 60 -10.97 3.25 -16.97
C ASP A 60 -12.33 3.87 -16.59
N ARG A 61 -12.92 4.67 -17.50
CA ARG A 61 -14.25 5.26 -17.32
C ARG A 61 -15.41 4.25 -17.46
N LEU A 62 -15.14 3.11 -18.09
CA LEU A 62 -16.14 2.05 -18.32
C LEU A 62 -16.16 1.01 -17.21
N ARG A 63 -15.22 1.07 -16.27
CA ARG A 63 -15.11 0.14 -15.17
C ARG A 63 -15.19 0.88 -13.83
N PRO A 64 -16.03 0.41 -12.88
CA PRO A 64 -16.07 1.00 -11.55
C PRO A 64 -14.69 0.90 -10.87
N PRO A 65 -14.29 1.90 -10.08
CA PRO A 65 -13.07 1.85 -9.31
C PRO A 65 -13.14 0.69 -8.29
N ARG A 66 -11.98 0.14 -7.94
CA ARG A 66 -11.86 -0.84 -6.85
C ARG A 66 -11.22 -0.18 -5.65
N ARG A 67 -11.54 -0.67 -4.49
CA ARG A 67 -10.92 -0.21 -3.25
C ARG A 67 -9.40 -0.35 -3.32
N PHE A 68 -8.70 0.68 -2.85
CA PHE A 68 -7.25 0.85 -2.81
C PHE A 68 -6.56 1.07 -4.16
N GLU A 69 -7.27 1.17 -5.26
CA GLU A 69 -6.67 1.62 -6.53
C GLU A 69 -6.27 3.10 -6.44
N ARG A 70 -5.11 3.44 -7.02
CA ARG A 70 -4.69 4.83 -7.19
C ARG A 70 -5.28 5.39 -8.48
N TRP A 71 -5.84 6.59 -8.38
CA TRP A 71 -6.45 7.28 -9.51
C TRP A 71 -5.93 8.70 -9.63
N VAL A 72 -5.74 9.15 -10.86
CA VAL A 72 -5.66 10.57 -11.21
C VAL A 72 -7.09 11.10 -11.24
N LEU A 73 -7.38 12.09 -10.43
CA LEU A 73 -8.69 12.73 -10.34
C LEU A 73 -8.60 14.23 -10.61
N ALA A 74 -9.68 14.82 -11.08
CA ALA A 74 -9.83 16.27 -11.17
C ALA A 74 -10.29 16.83 -9.82
N THR A 75 -9.57 17.80 -9.30
CA THR A 75 -9.99 18.60 -8.15
C THR A 75 -11.00 19.67 -8.57
N ALA A 76 -11.70 20.29 -7.62
CA ALA A 76 -12.72 21.30 -7.91
C ALA A 76 -12.19 22.53 -8.68
N ASP A 77 -10.91 22.86 -8.50
CA ASP A 77 -10.17 23.91 -9.24
C ASP A 77 -9.67 23.45 -10.61
N GLY A 78 -9.96 22.22 -11.02
CA GLY A 78 -9.58 21.63 -12.31
C GLY A 78 -8.18 21.04 -12.34
N ALA A 79 -7.38 21.15 -11.29
CA ALA A 79 -6.06 20.53 -11.19
C ALA A 79 -6.17 19.00 -11.19
N ALA A 80 -5.05 18.33 -11.49
CA ALA A 80 -4.95 16.88 -11.36
C ALA A 80 -4.35 16.52 -9.99
N ALA A 81 -4.95 15.53 -9.31
CA ALA A 81 -4.40 14.99 -8.08
C ALA A 81 -4.37 13.47 -8.15
N ILE A 82 -3.35 12.85 -7.57
CA ILE A 82 -3.32 11.39 -7.40
C ILE A 82 -3.81 11.09 -5.99
N LYS A 83 -4.81 10.20 -5.89
CA LYS A 83 -5.38 9.73 -4.62
C LYS A 83 -5.72 8.24 -4.70
N ARG A 84 -5.86 7.64 -3.54
CA ARG A 84 -6.28 6.24 -3.38
C ARG A 84 -7.77 6.18 -3.06
N VAL A 85 -8.54 5.47 -3.86
CA VAL A 85 -9.96 5.22 -3.60
C VAL A 85 -10.08 4.27 -2.40
N VAL A 86 -10.71 4.73 -1.32
CA VAL A 86 -10.89 3.93 -0.09
C VAL A 86 -12.35 3.64 0.22
N GLY A 87 -13.30 4.46 -0.24
CA GLY A 87 -14.74 4.22 -0.17
C GLY A 87 -15.34 4.09 -1.56
N LEU A 88 -16.29 3.18 -1.72
CA LEU A 88 -16.99 2.89 -2.98
C LEU A 88 -18.43 3.43 -2.94
N PRO A 89 -19.10 3.59 -4.10
CA PRO A 89 -20.47 4.06 -4.17
C PRO A 89 -21.43 3.32 -3.24
N GLY A 90 -22.24 4.07 -2.51
CA GLY A 90 -23.26 3.54 -1.60
C GLY A 90 -22.76 3.17 -0.20
N GLU A 91 -21.46 3.23 0.06
CA GLU A 91 -20.89 2.88 1.35
C GLU A 91 -20.93 4.05 2.35
N ARG A 92 -20.88 3.70 3.63
CA ARG A 92 -20.58 4.64 4.71
C ARG A 92 -19.12 4.53 5.08
N VAL A 93 -18.35 5.60 4.84
CA VAL A 93 -16.96 5.71 5.25
C VAL A 93 -16.90 6.42 6.60
N SER A 94 -16.07 5.93 7.52
CA SER A 94 -15.78 6.64 8.76
C SER A 94 -14.31 6.50 9.15
N ILE A 95 -13.82 7.50 9.90
CA ILE A 95 -12.49 7.51 10.50
C ILE A 95 -12.70 7.59 12.02
N ALA A 96 -12.28 6.55 12.73
CA ALA A 96 -12.40 6.46 14.19
C ALA A 96 -11.10 5.95 14.78
N ALA A 97 -10.62 6.61 15.83
CA ALA A 97 -9.36 6.28 16.50
C ALA A 97 -8.14 6.15 15.55
N GLY A 98 -8.15 6.90 14.43
CA GLY A 98 -7.09 6.83 13.42
C GLY A 98 -7.29 5.78 12.33
N GLU A 99 -8.33 4.95 12.45
CA GLU A 99 -8.60 3.83 11.54
C GLU A 99 -9.71 4.14 10.55
N LEU A 100 -9.60 3.55 9.35
CA LEU A 100 -10.63 3.57 8.33
C LEU A 100 -11.65 2.47 8.59
N ALA A 101 -12.93 2.84 8.67
CA ALA A 101 -14.02 1.87 8.72
C ALA A 101 -15.00 2.07 7.57
N ILE A 102 -15.53 0.97 7.04
CA ILE A 102 -16.55 0.91 6.00
C ILE A 102 -17.75 0.18 6.57
N ASP A 103 -18.90 0.83 6.52
CA ASP A 103 -20.16 0.31 7.08
C ASP A 103 -20.02 -0.17 8.54
N GLY A 104 -19.20 0.57 9.31
CA GLY A 104 -18.91 0.27 10.72
C GLY A 104 -17.85 -0.80 10.98
N THR A 105 -17.27 -1.38 9.92
CA THR A 105 -16.22 -2.40 10.06
C THR A 105 -14.85 -1.80 9.70
N THR A 106 -13.87 -1.92 10.59
CA THR A 106 -12.47 -1.51 10.32
C THR A 106 -11.91 -2.28 9.15
N VAL A 107 -11.27 -1.59 8.23
CA VAL A 107 -10.73 -2.16 7.00
C VAL A 107 -9.31 -2.64 7.23
N LEU A 108 -9.14 -3.93 7.39
CA LEU A 108 -7.81 -4.55 7.52
C LEU A 108 -7.02 -4.43 6.22
N LYS A 109 -5.88 -3.74 6.28
CA LYS A 109 -4.95 -3.59 5.16
C LYS A 109 -4.29 -4.93 4.83
N VAL A 110 -4.28 -5.31 3.56
CA VAL A 110 -3.54 -6.49 3.09
C VAL A 110 -2.03 -6.19 3.00
N PRO A 111 -1.13 -7.21 3.01
CA PRO A 111 0.32 -6.98 3.00
C PRO A 111 0.79 -6.04 1.89
N ARG A 112 0.28 -6.16 0.68
CA ARG A 112 0.63 -5.28 -0.45
C ARG A 112 0.22 -3.82 -0.24
N LEU A 113 -0.89 -3.59 0.46
CA LEU A 113 -1.31 -2.23 0.79
C LEU A 113 -0.43 -1.66 1.88
N LEU A 114 -0.14 -2.42 2.94
CA LEU A 114 0.80 -1.99 3.98
C LEU A 114 2.18 -1.66 3.40
N ALA A 115 2.70 -2.47 2.47
CA ALA A 115 3.96 -2.17 1.78
C ALA A 115 3.95 -0.83 1.01
N ALA A 116 2.76 -0.38 0.58
CA ALA A 116 2.60 0.85 -0.21
C ALA A 116 2.31 2.10 0.64
N VAL A 117 1.76 1.95 1.84
CA VAL A 117 1.32 3.07 2.68
C VAL A 117 1.98 3.09 4.06
N GLY A 118 2.47 1.94 4.55
CA GLY A 118 3.12 1.84 5.85
C GLY A 118 4.43 2.63 5.90
N VAL A 119 4.73 3.16 7.05
CA VAL A 119 5.87 4.04 7.29
C VAL A 119 7.02 3.24 7.91
N PRO A 120 8.21 3.23 7.30
CA PRO A 120 9.39 2.67 7.93
C PRO A 120 9.72 3.43 9.22
N VAL A 121 10.04 2.70 10.27
CA VAL A 121 10.57 3.23 11.52
C VAL A 121 12.01 2.78 11.63
N ALA A 122 12.87 3.59 12.25
CA ALA A 122 14.29 3.26 12.41
C ALA A 122 14.45 1.85 13.00
N GLY A 123 15.19 0.99 12.29
CA GLY A 123 15.34 -0.41 12.64
C GLY A 123 16.24 -0.63 13.85
N SER A 124 16.02 -1.74 14.54
CA SER A 124 16.95 -2.25 15.58
C SER A 124 17.88 -3.28 14.96
N PRO A 125 19.18 -3.27 15.28
CA PRO A 125 20.10 -4.27 14.74
C PRO A 125 19.65 -5.68 15.14
N PRO A 126 19.80 -6.68 14.26
CA PRO A 126 19.45 -8.06 14.57
C PRO A 126 20.35 -8.60 15.71
N SER A 127 19.78 -9.40 16.59
CA SER A 127 20.56 -10.14 17.58
C SER A 127 21.26 -11.32 16.92
N ALA A 128 22.51 -11.58 17.32
CA ALA A 128 23.38 -12.61 16.73
C ALA A 128 22.90 -14.06 16.92
N ALA A 129 21.85 -14.32 17.69
CA ALA A 129 21.49 -15.65 18.19
C ALA A 129 20.15 -16.20 17.64
N GLY A 130 19.74 -15.81 16.43
CA GLY A 130 18.47 -16.32 15.86
C GLY A 130 17.21 -15.83 16.57
N CYS A 131 17.32 -14.84 17.45
CA CYS A 131 16.20 -14.18 18.10
C CYS A 131 16.36 -12.65 18.07
N TRP A 132 15.24 -11.98 18.00
CA TRP A 132 15.11 -10.53 18.06
C TRP A 132 13.90 -10.18 18.92
N SER A 133 13.99 -9.13 19.70
CA SER A 133 12.85 -8.65 20.47
C SER A 133 12.89 -7.14 20.67
N MET A 134 11.74 -6.54 20.79
CA MET A 134 11.53 -5.15 21.11
C MET A 134 10.49 -5.08 22.25
N PRO A 135 10.84 -4.43 23.38
CA PRO A 135 9.87 -4.16 24.46
C PRO A 135 8.78 -3.20 23.98
N PRO A 136 7.70 -3.03 24.74
CA PRO A 136 6.72 -1.98 24.47
C PRO A 136 7.40 -0.62 24.37
N TRP A 137 7.04 0.14 23.33
CA TRP A 137 7.64 1.44 23.03
C TRP A 137 6.55 2.43 22.61
N GLU A 138 6.76 3.71 22.89
CA GLU A 138 5.92 4.77 22.34
C GLU A 138 6.43 5.17 20.96
N ILE A 139 5.67 4.84 19.93
CA ILE A 139 5.91 5.26 18.54
C ILE A 139 4.94 6.37 18.23
N LEU A 140 5.47 7.52 17.83
CA LEU A 140 4.67 8.71 17.52
C LEU A 140 4.42 8.85 16.03
N ASP A 141 3.29 9.48 15.68
CA ASP A 141 2.98 9.88 14.32
C ASP A 141 3.82 11.10 13.91
N ASP A 142 5.04 10.84 13.46
CA ASP A 142 6.00 11.85 13.00
C ASP A 142 5.69 12.41 11.61
N MET A 143 4.85 11.74 10.81
CA MET A 143 4.33 12.28 9.54
C MET A 143 3.47 13.52 9.73
N ALA A 144 2.97 13.77 10.94
CA ALA A 144 2.21 14.96 11.27
C ALA A 144 3.11 16.21 11.45
N CYS A 145 4.43 16.03 11.53
CA CYS A 145 5.39 17.12 11.64
C CYS A 145 5.55 17.80 10.27
N ASP A 146 4.78 18.87 10.04
CA ASP A 146 4.99 19.76 8.90
C ASP A 146 5.92 20.91 9.33
N ALA A 147 6.93 21.22 8.54
CA ALA A 147 7.92 22.23 8.85
C ALA A 147 7.25 23.58 9.21
N GLY A 148 7.37 24.00 10.46
CA GLY A 148 6.86 25.26 10.96
C GLY A 148 5.48 25.26 11.59
N LYS A 149 4.82 24.11 11.75
CA LYS A 149 3.55 24.00 12.50
C LYS A 149 3.71 23.19 13.77
N SER A 150 3.19 23.70 14.89
CA SER A 150 3.04 22.92 16.12
C SER A 150 1.95 21.87 15.90
N VAL A 151 2.32 20.60 15.82
CA VAL A 151 1.39 19.48 15.70
C VAL A 151 1.52 18.60 16.93
N VAL A 152 0.39 18.23 17.51
CA VAL A 152 0.37 17.23 18.57
C VAL A 152 0.68 15.87 17.97
N LEU A 153 1.80 15.27 18.36
CA LEU A 153 2.15 13.91 17.99
C LEU A 153 1.29 12.93 18.77
N LEU A 154 0.61 12.04 18.07
CA LEU A 154 -0.21 11.01 18.70
C LEU A 154 0.55 9.68 18.69
N PRO A 155 0.41 8.86 19.75
CA PRO A 155 1.00 7.53 19.75
C PRO A 155 0.32 6.64 18.70
N VAL A 156 1.14 5.91 17.92
CA VAL A 156 0.70 4.92 16.96
C VAL A 156 0.81 3.54 17.60
N GLN A 157 -0.29 2.81 17.66
CA GLN A 157 -0.33 1.46 18.22
C GLN A 157 -0.17 0.37 17.17
N ASP A 158 -0.52 0.67 15.92
CA ASP A 158 -0.42 -0.24 14.79
C ASP A 158 1.00 -0.25 14.24
N VAL A 159 1.78 -1.15 14.81
CA VAL A 159 3.22 -1.30 14.57
C VAL A 159 3.59 -2.77 14.42
N GLY A 160 4.70 -3.01 13.75
CA GLY A 160 5.23 -4.36 13.61
C GLY A 160 6.64 -4.37 13.10
N PHE A 161 7.11 -5.54 12.75
CA PHE A 161 8.43 -5.75 12.18
C PHE A 161 8.35 -6.50 10.85
N ALA A 162 9.37 -6.31 10.03
CA ALA A 162 9.65 -7.06 8.82
C ALA A 162 11.07 -7.58 8.92
N ALA A 163 11.25 -8.89 8.88
CA ALA A 163 12.56 -9.54 8.98
C ALA A 163 12.90 -10.28 7.70
N VAL A 164 14.19 -10.31 7.36
CA VAL A 164 14.76 -11.20 6.36
C VAL A 164 15.62 -12.25 7.08
N VAL A 165 15.28 -13.50 6.83
CA VAL A 165 15.92 -14.66 7.47
C VAL A 165 16.48 -15.58 6.40
N THR A 166 17.74 -15.97 6.51
CA THR A 166 18.35 -17.05 5.71
C THR A 166 18.31 -18.36 6.48
N VAL A 167 17.83 -19.40 5.82
CA VAL A 167 17.80 -20.78 6.32
C VAL A 167 18.68 -21.62 5.41
N GLU A 168 19.82 -22.08 5.92
CA GLU A 168 20.74 -22.99 5.23
C GLU A 168 20.47 -24.42 5.70
N ALA A 169 19.70 -25.15 4.94
CA ALA A 169 19.27 -26.50 5.25
C ALA A 169 19.48 -27.43 4.05
N PRO A 170 19.69 -28.74 4.28
CA PRO A 170 19.63 -29.75 3.22
C PRO A 170 18.28 -29.71 2.49
N ALA A 171 18.21 -30.33 1.32
CA ALA A 171 16.99 -30.41 0.52
C ALA A 171 15.83 -30.97 1.38
N GLY A 172 14.73 -30.25 1.45
CA GLY A 172 13.55 -30.59 2.27
C GLY A 172 13.69 -30.21 3.76
N GLY A 173 14.84 -29.73 4.23
CA GLY A 173 15.03 -29.23 5.59
C GLY A 173 14.24 -27.92 5.82
N ALA A 174 13.78 -27.74 7.03
CA ALA A 174 13.06 -26.55 7.45
C ALA A 174 13.23 -26.33 8.95
N VAL A 175 13.07 -25.07 9.37
CA VAL A 175 13.05 -24.68 10.79
C VAL A 175 11.71 -24.08 11.15
N ARG A 176 11.42 -24.02 12.44
CA ARG A 176 10.27 -23.29 12.94
C ARG A 176 10.65 -21.84 13.23
N GLY A 177 9.89 -20.92 12.63
CA GLY A 177 9.91 -19.50 12.99
C GLY A 177 8.70 -19.18 13.87
N ARG A 178 8.92 -18.32 14.87
CA ARG A 178 7.89 -17.86 15.80
C ARG A 178 7.94 -16.33 15.88
N ALA A 179 6.81 -15.67 15.65
CA ALA A 179 6.63 -14.27 15.99
C ALA A 179 5.69 -14.13 17.18
N THR A 180 6.01 -13.21 18.06
CA THR A 180 5.16 -12.81 19.18
C THR A 180 4.80 -11.35 19.02
N VAL A 181 3.51 -11.02 19.11
CA VAL A 181 2.94 -9.67 19.07
C VAL A 181 2.00 -9.55 20.26
N GLY A 182 2.39 -8.79 21.28
CA GLY A 182 1.70 -8.81 22.55
C GLY A 182 1.73 -10.21 23.18
N ARG A 183 0.59 -10.81 23.38
CA ARG A 183 0.43 -12.20 23.88
C ARG A 183 0.20 -13.22 22.74
N THR A 184 -0.06 -12.74 21.53
CA THR A 184 -0.36 -13.61 20.40
C THR A 184 0.93 -14.15 19.80
N VAL A 185 0.97 -15.46 19.58
CA VAL A 185 2.10 -16.18 18.98
C VAL A 185 1.67 -16.77 17.65
N VAL A 186 2.42 -16.47 16.60
CA VAL A 186 2.25 -17.05 15.26
C VAL A 186 3.51 -17.84 14.91
N THR A 187 3.34 -19.03 14.35
CA THR A 187 4.46 -19.90 13.97
C THR A 187 4.39 -20.30 12.51
N TRP A 188 5.56 -20.46 11.89
CA TRP A 188 5.70 -20.94 10.51
C TRP A 188 6.72 -22.06 10.41
N ARG A 189 6.61 -22.84 9.36
CA ARG A 189 7.68 -23.71 8.88
C ARG A 189 8.43 -22.99 7.78
N LEU A 190 9.68 -22.61 8.03
CA LEU A 190 10.55 -21.89 7.12
C LEU A 190 11.43 -22.89 6.37
N ALA A 191 11.25 -22.96 5.06
CA ALA A 191 12.07 -23.83 4.20
C ALA A 191 13.45 -23.20 3.94
N ALA A 192 14.38 -23.98 3.42
CA ALA A 192 15.69 -23.51 2.99
C ALA A 192 15.60 -22.33 2.02
N GLY A 193 16.53 -21.38 2.13
CA GLY A 193 16.63 -20.15 1.35
C GLY A 193 16.29 -18.90 2.15
N ARG A 194 16.22 -17.75 1.44
CA ARG A 194 15.85 -16.46 2.05
C ARG A 194 14.35 -16.39 2.23
N GLN A 195 13.93 -15.98 3.41
CA GLN A 195 12.53 -15.86 3.80
C GLN A 195 12.27 -14.44 4.33
N ALA A 196 11.15 -13.86 3.96
CA ALA A 196 10.61 -12.68 4.63
C ALA A 196 9.61 -13.13 5.69
N ILE A 197 9.63 -12.47 6.85
CA ILE A 197 8.69 -12.67 7.95
C ILE A 197 8.19 -11.29 8.36
N VAL A 198 6.89 -11.12 8.40
CA VAL A 198 6.26 -9.87 8.84
C VAL A 198 5.24 -10.21 9.91
N ALA A 199 5.27 -9.48 11.01
CA ALA A 199 4.25 -9.59 12.05
C ALA A 199 4.08 -8.24 12.77
N GLY A 200 2.87 -7.99 13.27
CA GLY A 200 2.56 -6.78 14.01
C GLY A 200 1.09 -6.67 14.37
N ARG A 201 0.76 -5.57 15.03
CA ARG A 201 -0.61 -5.11 15.18
C ARG A 201 -0.96 -4.21 14.00
N LEU A 202 -2.14 -4.38 13.41
CA LEU A 202 -2.62 -3.61 12.27
C LEU A 202 -4.15 -3.62 12.22
N ASP A 203 -4.79 -2.45 12.14
CA ASP A 203 -6.25 -2.29 11.98
C ASP A 203 -7.04 -3.17 12.97
N GLY A 204 -6.64 -3.18 14.24
CA GLY A 204 -7.31 -3.97 15.28
C GLY A 204 -7.07 -5.48 15.22
N HIS A 205 -6.05 -5.96 14.54
CA HIS A 205 -5.66 -7.36 14.44
C HIS A 205 -4.18 -7.58 14.71
N VAL A 206 -3.83 -8.75 15.22
CA VAL A 206 -2.48 -9.29 15.08
C VAL A 206 -2.40 -9.92 13.69
N VAL A 207 -1.50 -9.40 12.87
CA VAL A 207 -1.27 -9.88 11.50
C VAL A 207 0.09 -10.52 11.37
N ALA A 208 0.19 -11.53 10.53
CA ALA A 208 1.47 -12.14 10.23
C ALA A 208 1.49 -12.83 8.87
N ALA A 209 2.66 -12.80 8.22
CA ALA A 209 2.92 -13.51 6.97
C ALA A 209 4.39 -13.92 6.88
N ALA A 210 4.65 -15.01 6.18
CA ALA A 210 5.99 -15.41 5.75
C ALA A 210 5.95 -15.86 4.30
N TRP A 211 7.01 -15.50 3.53
CA TRP A 211 7.13 -15.89 2.13
C TRP A 211 8.59 -16.01 1.72
N ARG A 212 8.83 -16.76 0.66
CA ARG A 212 10.16 -16.94 0.10
C ARG A 212 10.57 -15.72 -0.71
N LEU A 213 11.80 -15.25 -0.51
CA LEU A 213 12.40 -14.20 -1.31
C LEU A 213 13.23 -14.80 -2.43
N PRO A 214 13.31 -14.17 -3.61
CA PRO A 214 14.32 -14.48 -4.62
C PRO A 214 15.71 -14.31 -4.05
N ALA A 215 16.69 -15.11 -4.52
CA ALA A 215 18.07 -15.04 -4.03
C ALA A 215 18.69 -13.64 -4.22
N ALA A 216 18.34 -12.96 -5.31
CA ALA A 216 18.78 -11.60 -5.65
C ALA A 216 17.78 -10.49 -5.21
N ALA A 217 16.83 -10.80 -4.31
CA ALA A 217 15.89 -9.78 -3.86
C ALA A 217 16.64 -8.61 -3.22
N ALA A 218 16.38 -7.40 -3.71
CA ALA A 218 16.91 -6.18 -3.12
C ALA A 218 16.44 -6.03 -1.66
N ALA A 219 17.18 -5.27 -0.89
CA ALA A 219 16.72 -4.83 0.43
C ALA A 219 15.40 -4.02 0.27
N PRO A 220 14.55 -3.95 1.32
CA PRO A 220 13.45 -3.01 1.35
C PRO A 220 13.97 -1.61 1.01
N THR A 221 13.26 -0.90 0.15
CA THR A 221 13.61 0.47 -0.19
C THR A 221 13.11 1.41 0.90
N GLU A 222 13.64 2.62 0.97
CA GLU A 222 13.11 3.68 1.86
C GLU A 222 11.61 3.99 1.61
N ARG A 223 11.08 3.53 0.48
CA ARG A 223 9.69 3.72 0.05
C ARG A 223 8.76 2.56 0.37
N SER A 224 9.27 1.49 0.98
CA SER A 224 8.46 0.33 1.37
C SER A 224 8.90 -0.21 2.72
N CYS A 225 7.98 -0.30 3.63
CA CYS A 225 8.22 -0.86 4.96
C CYS A 225 8.28 -2.40 4.98
N LEU A 226 8.00 -3.06 3.87
CA LEU A 226 8.03 -4.52 3.76
C LEU A 226 9.04 -4.99 2.70
N PRO A 227 9.61 -6.19 2.86
CA PRO A 227 10.38 -6.86 1.82
C PRO A 227 9.60 -7.01 0.51
N PRO A 228 10.29 -7.13 -0.64
CA PRO A 228 9.65 -7.22 -1.95
C PRO A 228 8.71 -8.41 -2.09
N GLU A 229 7.76 -8.27 -3.02
CA GLU A 229 6.77 -9.29 -3.37
C GLU A 229 5.91 -9.79 -2.20
N PRO A 230 5.36 -8.93 -1.34
CA PRO A 230 4.52 -9.38 -0.25
C PRO A 230 3.28 -10.12 -0.78
N PRO A 231 2.79 -11.13 -0.03
CA PRO A 231 1.61 -11.91 -0.44
C PRO A 231 0.36 -11.04 -0.53
N SER A 232 -0.66 -11.54 -1.23
CA SER A 232 -1.95 -10.86 -1.36
C SER A 232 -2.81 -10.91 -0.09
N ARG A 233 -2.48 -11.80 0.86
CA ARG A 233 -3.21 -12.01 2.12
C ARG A 233 -2.24 -12.31 3.26
N TRP A 234 -2.66 -12.00 4.47
CA TRP A 234 -2.00 -12.44 5.69
C TRP A 234 -2.10 -13.97 5.85
N SER A 235 -1.05 -14.60 6.37
CA SER A 235 -1.10 -16.02 6.77
C SER A 235 -1.89 -16.19 8.06
N ALA A 236 -1.87 -15.18 8.93
CA ALA A 236 -2.68 -15.08 10.13
C ALA A 236 -3.20 -13.65 10.29
N ALA A 237 -4.46 -13.52 10.68
CA ALA A 237 -5.08 -12.27 11.11
C ALA A 237 -6.01 -12.64 12.28
N VAL A 238 -5.62 -12.25 13.49
CA VAL A 238 -6.33 -12.58 14.73
C VAL A 238 -6.78 -11.27 15.38
N PRO A 239 -8.05 -11.14 15.78
CA PRO A 239 -8.50 -9.94 16.46
C PRO A 239 -7.62 -9.59 17.65
N TRP A 240 -7.26 -8.31 17.76
CA TRP A 240 -6.51 -7.77 18.88
C TRP A 240 -7.42 -7.64 20.10
N THR A 241 -6.89 -7.94 21.29
CA THR A 241 -7.60 -7.74 22.55
C THR A 241 -6.84 -6.70 23.41
N GLU A 242 -7.57 -5.85 24.12
CA GLU A 242 -6.97 -4.81 24.98
C GLU A 242 -6.07 -5.37 26.10
N ALA A 243 -6.20 -6.65 26.42
CA ALA A 243 -5.32 -7.33 27.37
C ALA A 243 -3.85 -7.45 26.89
N ASP A 244 -3.57 -7.12 25.62
CA ASP A 244 -2.30 -7.39 24.97
C ASP A 244 -1.27 -6.25 25.08
N SER A 245 -1.68 -5.02 25.45
CA SER A 245 -0.76 -3.90 25.70
C SER A 245 -1.37 -2.85 26.62
N ALA A 246 -0.52 -2.04 27.26
CA ALA A 246 -0.96 -0.85 27.97
C ALA A 246 -1.48 0.22 26.98
N PRO A 247 -2.48 1.02 27.38
CA PRO A 247 -2.97 2.13 26.57
C PRO A 247 -1.84 3.05 26.12
N GLY A 248 -1.82 3.43 24.83
CA GLY A 248 -0.82 4.36 24.27
C GLY A 248 0.55 3.75 23.98
N GLN A 249 0.79 2.48 24.27
CA GLN A 249 2.03 1.79 23.95
C GLN A 249 1.86 0.80 22.79
N SER A 250 2.93 0.63 22.01
CA SER A 250 3.01 -0.46 21.04
C SER A 250 3.04 -1.82 21.75
N PRO A 251 2.58 -2.91 21.09
CA PRO A 251 2.76 -4.24 21.65
C PRO A 251 4.25 -4.61 21.74
N PRO A 252 4.68 -5.43 22.71
CA PRO A 252 5.97 -6.08 22.64
C PRO A 252 6.04 -6.97 21.41
N LEU A 253 7.16 -6.90 20.70
CA LEU A 253 7.41 -7.65 19.48
C LEU A 253 8.59 -8.61 19.67
N ALA A 254 8.49 -9.82 19.17
CA ALA A 254 9.62 -10.75 19.14
C ALA A 254 9.60 -11.66 17.91
N LEU A 255 10.78 -12.04 17.46
CA LEU A 255 11.03 -13.06 16.44
C LEU A 255 12.01 -14.08 16.98
N THR A 256 11.68 -15.34 16.90
CA THR A 256 12.57 -16.45 17.28
C THR A 256 12.61 -17.46 16.14
N ILE A 257 13.80 -17.86 15.73
CA ILE A 257 14.02 -18.98 14.82
C ILE A 257 14.54 -20.13 15.67
N GLU A 258 13.75 -21.20 15.78
CA GLU A 258 14.10 -22.34 16.61
C GLU A 258 15.26 -23.11 15.97
N PRO A 259 16.34 -23.40 16.71
CA PRO A 259 17.45 -24.16 16.16
C PRO A 259 17.02 -25.58 15.77
N ALA A 260 17.57 -26.10 14.68
CA ALA A 260 17.36 -27.45 14.23
C ALA A 260 18.69 -28.10 13.85
N ALA A 261 18.82 -29.40 14.10
CA ALA A 261 20.06 -30.14 13.81
C ALA A 261 20.40 -30.08 12.31
N GLY A 262 21.64 -29.72 11.99
CA GLY A 262 22.13 -29.62 10.61
C GLY A 262 21.54 -28.45 9.81
N VAL A 263 20.92 -27.48 10.47
CA VAL A 263 20.37 -26.28 9.83
C VAL A 263 21.01 -25.04 10.43
N ALA A 264 21.69 -24.24 9.59
CA ALA A 264 22.16 -22.91 9.99
C ALA A 264 21.08 -21.87 9.65
N THR A 265 20.90 -20.91 10.55
CA THR A 265 19.94 -19.82 10.36
C THR A 265 20.55 -18.49 10.75
N ARG A 266 20.20 -17.45 10.00
CA ARG A 266 20.64 -16.08 10.28
C ARG A 266 19.49 -15.10 10.03
N ILE A 267 19.22 -14.25 11.00
CA ILE A 267 18.40 -13.05 10.79
C ILE A 267 19.31 -12.00 10.15
N GLU A 268 19.08 -11.71 8.87
CA GLU A 268 19.90 -10.74 8.12
C GLU A 268 19.59 -9.31 8.52
N ARG A 269 18.29 -9.03 8.68
CA ARG A 269 17.75 -7.69 8.94
C ARG A 269 16.42 -7.78 9.66
N VAL A 270 16.14 -6.81 10.50
CA VAL A 270 14.81 -6.54 11.06
C VAL A 270 14.53 -5.05 10.93
N ASP A 271 13.46 -4.71 10.25
CA ASP A 271 12.96 -3.36 10.11
C ASP A 271 11.65 -3.21 10.86
N LEU A 272 11.46 -2.09 11.49
CA LEU A 272 10.19 -1.73 12.11
C LEU A 272 9.33 -0.98 11.12
N TRP A 273 8.04 -1.17 11.22
CA TRP A 273 7.06 -0.39 10.49
C TRP A 273 5.94 0.06 11.43
N ARG A 274 5.33 1.17 11.10
CA ARG A 274 4.08 1.64 11.68
C ARG A 274 3.04 1.89 10.61
N ASP A 275 1.78 1.83 10.97
CA ASP A 275 0.71 2.23 10.09
C ASP A 275 0.56 3.76 10.03
N VAL A 276 -0.20 4.22 9.04
CA VAL A 276 -0.61 5.62 8.91
C VAL A 276 -1.79 5.90 9.85
N LEU A 277 -1.69 6.97 10.60
CA LEU A 277 -2.76 7.42 11.47
C LEU A 277 -3.65 8.41 10.70
N LEU A 278 -4.91 8.04 10.46
CA LEU A 278 -5.85 8.92 9.80
C LEU A 278 -6.42 9.94 10.80
N ARG A 279 -6.26 11.22 10.51
CA ARG A 279 -6.83 12.30 11.32
C ARG A 279 -8.04 12.90 10.59
N PRO A 280 -9.11 13.25 11.31
CA PRO A 280 -10.19 14.03 10.72
C PRO A 280 -9.67 15.36 10.15
N ALA A 281 -10.40 15.96 9.22
CA ALA A 281 -10.15 17.33 8.81
C ALA A 281 -10.49 18.32 9.95
N ALA A 282 -10.13 19.60 9.77
CA ALA A 282 -10.28 20.62 10.80
C ALA A 282 -11.75 20.88 11.20
N ASP A 283 -12.71 20.54 10.36
CA ASP A 283 -14.16 20.62 10.64
C ASP A 283 -14.66 19.52 11.60
N GLY A 284 -13.80 18.54 11.92
CA GLY A 284 -14.11 17.45 12.83
C GLY A 284 -15.06 16.38 12.27
N ILE A 285 -15.40 16.44 10.96
CA ILE A 285 -16.25 15.43 10.33
C ILE A 285 -15.45 14.10 10.25
N THR A 286 -16.08 13.03 10.75
CA THR A 286 -15.46 11.69 10.83
C THR A 286 -16.23 10.62 10.08
N ALA A 287 -17.40 10.97 9.47
CA ALA A 287 -18.20 10.00 8.74
C ALA A 287 -18.89 10.62 7.52
N TRP A 288 -18.96 9.87 6.43
CA TRP A 288 -19.53 10.27 5.16
C TRP A 288 -20.36 9.14 4.58
N HIS A 289 -21.55 9.49 4.05
CA HIS A 289 -22.36 8.59 3.23
C HIS A 289 -22.07 8.86 1.76
N LEU A 290 -21.72 7.83 1.02
CA LEU A 290 -21.40 7.95 -0.39
C LEU A 290 -22.64 7.74 -1.24
N ALA A 291 -22.94 8.69 -2.13
CA ALA A 291 -23.97 8.50 -3.14
C ALA A 291 -23.56 7.41 -4.14
N ALA A 292 -24.52 6.94 -4.94
CA ALA A 292 -24.30 5.87 -5.92
C ALA A 292 -23.29 6.24 -7.03
N ASP A 293 -22.97 7.52 -7.17
CA ASP A 293 -22.06 8.08 -8.18
C ASP A 293 -20.81 8.71 -7.57
N THR A 294 -20.52 8.48 -6.27
CA THR A 294 -19.38 9.07 -5.57
C THR A 294 -18.47 8.03 -4.95
N VAL A 295 -17.21 8.41 -4.75
CA VAL A 295 -16.17 7.64 -4.04
C VAL A 295 -15.54 8.50 -2.94
N PHE A 296 -14.87 7.85 -2.00
CA PHE A 296 -14.03 8.51 -1.02
C PHE A 296 -12.56 8.21 -1.33
N ALA A 297 -11.76 9.25 -1.51
CA ALA A 297 -10.38 9.13 -1.94
C ALA A 297 -9.45 9.84 -0.95
N LEU A 298 -8.39 9.16 -0.52
CA LEU A 298 -7.39 9.66 0.42
C LEU A 298 -6.00 9.72 -0.20
N GLY A 299 -5.16 10.61 0.31
CA GLY A 299 -3.72 10.54 0.11
C GLY A 299 -3.09 9.51 1.05
N ASP A 300 -1.99 8.90 0.61
CA ASP A 300 -1.23 7.93 1.41
C ASP A 300 -0.46 8.62 2.56
N HIS A 301 -0.22 9.95 2.45
CA HIS A 301 0.34 10.80 3.50
C HIS A 301 -0.74 11.66 4.16
N PRO A 302 -1.39 11.20 5.25
CA PRO A 302 -2.57 11.87 5.80
C PRO A 302 -2.35 13.33 6.22
N ALA A 303 -1.18 13.66 6.78
CA ALA A 303 -0.87 14.99 7.28
C ALA A 303 -0.63 16.03 6.17
N ALA A 304 -0.12 15.60 5.01
CA ALA A 304 0.19 16.47 3.87
C ALA A 304 -0.80 16.34 2.71
N SER A 305 -1.95 15.68 2.93
CA SER A 305 -2.93 15.46 1.89
C SER A 305 -4.19 16.30 2.08
N ARG A 306 -4.53 17.10 1.09
CA ARG A 306 -5.92 17.55 0.91
C ARG A 306 -6.65 16.50 0.07
N ASP A 307 -7.69 15.91 0.63
CA ASP A 307 -8.42 14.78 0.05
C ASP A 307 -9.89 14.78 0.52
N SER A 308 -10.61 13.67 0.36
CA SER A 308 -12.03 13.59 0.69
C SER A 308 -12.39 13.92 2.15
N ARG A 309 -11.43 13.90 3.06
CA ARG A 309 -11.64 14.42 4.43
C ARG A 309 -11.95 15.92 4.43
N HIS A 310 -11.40 16.65 3.43
CA HIS A 310 -11.53 18.10 3.28
C HIS A 310 -12.58 18.50 2.24
N TRP A 311 -12.78 17.69 1.21
CA TRP A 311 -13.65 17.99 0.07
C TRP A 311 -15.00 17.27 0.15
N GLY A 312 -15.11 16.24 1.01
CA GLY A 312 -16.18 15.28 0.96
C GLY A 312 -16.01 14.23 -0.16
N PRO A 313 -17.07 13.45 -0.44
CA PRO A 313 -17.10 12.48 -1.52
C PRO A 313 -16.83 13.11 -2.89
N VAL A 314 -16.09 12.37 -3.72
CA VAL A 314 -15.68 12.80 -5.07
C VAL A 314 -16.57 12.08 -6.11
N PRO A 315 -17.18 12.80 -7.08
CA PRO A 315 -18.00 12.16 -8.10
C PRO A 315 -17.15 11.24 -9.00
N LEU A 316 -17.71 10.12 -9.44
CA LEU A 316 -17.05 9.18 -10.36
C LEU A 316 -16.57 9.86 -11.65
N THR A 317 -17.26 10.91 -12.10
CA THR A 317 -16.87 11.70 -13.27
C THR A 317 -15.56 12.47 -13.10
N ALA A 318 -15.14 12.72 -11.87
CA ALA A 318 -13.84 13.36 -11.59
C ALA A 318 -12.66 12.38 -11.69
N LEU A 319 -12.90 11.07 -11.66
CA LEU A 319 -11.87 10.05 -11.87
C LEU A 319 -11.45 10.04 -13.34
N ARG A 320 -10.22 10.44 -13.62
CA ARG A 320 -9.71 10.54 -15.00
C ARG A 320 -9.08 9.24 -15.47
N HIS A 321 -8.03 8.81 -14.77
CA HIS A 321 -7.23 7.65 -15.17
C HIS A 321 -6.76 6.86 -13.95
N ARG A 322 -6.77 5.54 -14.07
CA ARG A 322 -6.17 4.66 -13.09
C ARG A 322 -4.66 4.63 -13.27
N VAL A 323 -3.92 4.76 -12.19
CA VAL A 323 -2.45 4.65 -12.21
C VAL A 323 -2.06 3.22 -12.57
N GLY A 324 -1.29 3.06 -13.63
CA GLY A 324 -0.83 1.78 -14.16
C GLY A 324 0.50 1.36 -13.56
N SER A 325 1.58 2.00 -13.96
CA SER A 325 2.94 1.77 -13.48
C SER A 325 3.53 3.05 -12.91
N THR A 326 4.58 2.89 -12.14
CA THR A 326 5.34 3.99 -11.55
C THR A 326 6.79 3.84 -11.99
N ALA A 327 7.37 4.90 -12.55
CA ALA A 327 8.80 5.04 -12.71
C ALA A 327 9.29 5.95 -11.58
N PHE A 328 10.17 5.41 -10.73
CA PHE A 328 10.76 6.14 -9.62
C PHE A 328 11.98 6.91 -10.12
N VAL A 329 12.19 8.10 -9.58
CA VAL A 329 13.43 8.84 -9.74
C VAL A 329 14.33 8.45 -8.57
N ASP A 330 15.51 7.95 -8.88
CA ASP A 330 16.56 7.71 -7.87
C ASP A 330 17.07 9.08 -7.40
N HIS A 331 16.91 9.38 -6.13
CA HIS A 331 17.37 10.60 -5.47
C HIS A 331 18.65 10.36 -4.69
#